data_f49119df4f0005f0ec029f4e2343837e
#
_entry.id   f49119df4f0005f0ec029f4e2343837e
#
_cell.length_a   1.000
_cell.length_b   1.000
_cell.length_c   1.000
_cell.angle_alpha   90.00
_cell.angle_beta   90.00
_cell.angle_gamma   90.00
#
_symmetry.space_group_name_H-M   'P 1'
#
loop_
_entity.id
_entity.type
_entity.pdbx_description
1 polymer ?
#
loop_
_entity_poly.entity_id
_entity_poly.type
_entity_poly.pdbx_seq_one_letter_code
_entity_poly.pdbx_strand_id
1 'polypeptide(L)'
;MSRSTLPAVLLISAATCTAVLATAQPAAAAPPEEARLAGCDFGTVAGTYDYARFDDHVGKMLDITTGMFRAEFEDARPTIQANAIASHVRATVDSVDCRIVSGDEARADVTVDVVRTTTSDDTGGMPKTNKMSLLCTVENVNGRWLVNRAETK
;
A
#
# COMPACT_ATOMS: atom_id res chain seq x y z
N MET A 1 -48.26 -81.15 17.93
CA MET A 1 -47.02 -80.74 18.58
C MET A 1 -46.03 -80.31 17.49
N SER A 2 -45.97 -79.10 17.13
CA SER A 2 -44.95 -78.54 16.19
C SER A 2 -44.54 -77.17 16.66
N ARG A 3 -43.31 -77.10 17.05
CA ARG A 3 -42.63 -75.80 17.49
C ARG A 3 -42.04 -75.13 16.25
N SER A 4 -42.58 -74.02 15.88
CA SER A 4 -41.95 -73.11 14.86
C SER A 4 -40.99 -72.20 15.52
N THR A 5 -39.76 -72.33 15.17
CA THR A 5 -38.68 -71.38 15.53
C THR A 5 -38.54 -70.28 14.46
N LEU A 6 -38.73 -69.01 14.84
CA LEU A 6 -38.48 -67.83 14.00
C LEU A 6 -36.99 -67.43 14.11
N PRO A 7 -36.31 -67.12 13.01
CA PRO A 7 -34.97 -66.55 13.07
C PRO A 7 -35.05 -65.04 13.28
N ALA A 8 -34.27 -64.56 14.22
CA ALA A 8 -34.04 -63.14 14.45
C ALA A 8 -33.16 -62.58 13.36
N VAL A 9 -33.64 -61.53 12.65
CA VAL A 9 -32.89 -60.77 11.67
C VAL A 9 -32.15 -59.61 12.42
N LEU A 10 -30.85 -59.74 12.49
CA LEU A 10 -30.00 -58.68 12.98
C LEU A 10 -29.82 -57.60 11.87
N LEU A 11 -30.41 -56.44 12.02
CA LEU A 11 -30.12 -55.23 11.22
C LEU A 11 -28.85 -54.57 11.70
N ILE A 12 -27.76 -54.72 10.95
CA ILE A 12 -26.51 -53.99 11.16
C ILE A 12 -26.65 -52.63 10.46
N SER A 13 -26.86 -51.56 11.23
CA SER A 13 -26.81 -50.18 10.72
C SER A 13 -25.35 -49.74 10.58
N ALA A 14 -24.85 -49.68 9.36
CA ALA A 14 -23.55 -49.09 9.05
C ALA A 14 -23.66 -47.55 9.10
N ALA A 15 -23.13 -46.94 10.17
CA ALA A 15 -22.97 -45.50 10.25
C ALA A 15 -21.77 -45.11 9.41
N THR A 16 -21.99 -44.51 8.24
CA THR A 16 -20.94 -43.88 7.41
C THR A 16 -20.61 -42.52 7.98
N CYS A 17 -19.49 -42.44 8.73
CA CYS A 17 -18.87 -41.17 9.08
C CYS A 17 -18.24 -40.54 7.85
N THR A 18 -18.90 -39.55 7.21
CA THR A 18 -18.29 -38.70 6.22
C THR A 18 -17.35 -37.71 6.93
N ALA A 19 -16.05 -37.98 6.87
CA ALA A 19 -15.04 -37.03 7.31
C ALA A 19 -15.01 -35.85 6.33
N VAL A 20 -15.52 -34.69 6.76
CA VAL A 20 -15.35 -33.43 6.04
C VAL A 20 -13.89 -32.98 6.25
N LEU A 21 -13.07 -33.21 5.23
CA LEU A 21 -11.73 -32.64 5.16
C LEU A 21 -11.89 -31.12 4.96
N ALA A 22 -11.85 -30.34 6.03
CA ALA A 22 -11.71 -28.93 5.97
C ALA A 22 -10.29 -28.64 5.42
N THR A 23 -10.19 -28.23 4.15
CA THR A 23 -8.95 -27.72 3.57
C THR A 23 -8.68 -26.38 4.25
N ALA A 24 -7.77 -26.37 5.23
CA ALA A 24 -7.23 -25.11 5.77
C ALA A 24 -6.51 -24.39 4.61
N GLN A 25 -7.09 -23.29 4.13
CA GLN A 25 -6.36 -22.39 3.25
C GLN A 25 -5.14 -21.87 4.02
N PRO A 26 -3.93 -21.91 3.42
CA PRO A 26 -2.78 -21.27 4.05
C PRO A 26 -3.14 -19.80 4.26
N ALA A 27 -3.03 -19.32 5.50
CA ALA A 27 -3.13 -17.91 5.79
C ALA A 27 -2.04 -17.19 4.99
N ALA A 28 -2.42 -16.18 4.21
CA ALA A 28 -1.43 -15.35 3.53
C ALA A 28 -0.46 -14.77 4.58
N ALA A 29 0.83 -14.84 4.31
CA ALA A 29 1.83 -14.26 5.20
C ALA A 29 1.61 -12.75 5.30
N ALA A 30 1.86 -12.19 6.49
CA ALA A 30 1.71 -10.76 6.71
C ALA A 30 2.71 -9.97 5.83
N PRO A 31 2.36 -8.74 5.38
CA PRO A 31 3.27 -7.88 4.64
C PRO A 31 4.55 -7.63 5.45
N PRO A 32 5.73 -7.68 4.82
CA PRO A 32 6.98 -7.42 5.51
C PRO A 32 7.15 -5.93 5.84
N GLU A 33 8.07 -5.63 6.75
CA GLU A 33 8.39 -4.27 7.17
C GLU A 33 8.86 -3.39 6.01
N GLU A 34 9.50 -3.97 5.00
CA GLU A 34 9.95 -3.29 3.78
C GLU A 34 8.78 -2.65 3.01
N ALA A 35 7.60 -3.25 3.06
CA ALA A 35 6.39 -2.67 2.46
C ALA A 35 5.99 -1.35 3.17
N ARG A 36 6.07 -1.34 4.51
CA ARG A 36 5.81 -0.12 5.30
C ARG A 36 6.84 0.97 4.99
N LEU A 37 8.12 0.60 4.93
CA LEU A 37 9.22 1.53 4.64
C LEU A 37 9.07 2.15 3.25
N ALA A 38 8.66 1.38 2.24
CA ALA A 38 8.39 1.92 0.90
C ALA A 38 7.31 3.00 0.90
N GLY A 39 6.26 2.84 1.70
CA GLY A 39 5.26 3.89 1.92
C GLY A 39 5.85 5.14 2.58
N CYS A 40 6.69 4.98 3.60
CA CYS A 40 7.37 6.10 4.27
C CYS A 40 8.33 6.83 3.33
N ASP A 41 9.11 6.12 2.55
CA ASP A 41 10.03 6.69 1.57
C ASP A 41 9.26 7.51 0.52
N PHE A 42 8.12 6.97 0.06
CA PHE A 42 7.24 7.69 -0.85
C PHE A 42 6.73 8.99 -0.22
N GLY A 43 6.21 8.96 1.00
CA GLY A 43 5.73 10.16 1.70
C GLY A 43 6.83 11.21 1.85
N THR A 44 8.05 10.78 2.15
CA THR A 44 9.22 11.65 2.28
C THR A 44 9.59 12.29 0.94
N VAL A 45 9.69 11.49 -0.11
CA VAL A 45 10.06 11.98 -1.46
C VAL A 45 8.96 12.87 -2.03
N ALA A 46 7.69 12.44 -1.95
CA ALA A 46 6.55 13.20 -2.46
C ALA A 46 6.37 14.55 -1.72
N GLY A 47 6.72 14.60 -0.44
CA GLY A 47 6.64 15.80 0.38
C GLY A 47 7.85 16.74 0.27
N THR A 48 8.96 16.32 -0.34
CA THR A 48 10.21 17.07 -0.38
C THR A 48 10.62 17.43 -1.80
N TYR A 49 10.58 18.70 -2.15
CA TYR A 49 11.07 19.17 -3.45
C TYR A 49 11.47 20.65 -3.42
N ASP A 50 12.34 21.04 -4.36
CA ASP A 50 12.78 22.42 -4.59
C ASP A 50 12.57 22.74 -6.07
N TYR A 51 11.85 23.81 -6.37
CA TYR A 51 11.60 24.24 -7.74
C TYR A 51 12.88 24.39 -8.57
N ALA A 52 14.00 24.80 -7.95
CA ALA A 52 15.29 24.97 -8.64
C ALA A 52 15.97 23.65 -9.00
N ARG A 53 15.55 22.53 -8.39
CA ARG A 53 16.08 21.18 -8.61
C ARG A 53 14.96 20.15 -8.78
N PHE A 54 13.89 20.55 -9.45
CA PHE A 54 12.70 19.69 -9.59
C PHE A 54 12.99 18.39 -10.32
N ASP A 55 13.95 18.36 -11.25
CA ASP A 55 14.36 17.13 -11.95
C ASP A 55 14.96 16.08 -11.01
N ASP A 56 15.66 16.49 -9.95
CA ASP A 56 16.15 15.57 -8.91
C ASP A 56 14.98 14.89 -8.17
N HIS A 57 13.92 15.66 -7.89
CA HIS A 57 12.69 15.13 -7.30
C HIS A 57 12.02 14.13 -8.25
N VAL A 58 11.90 14.46 -9.53
CA VAL A 58 11.33 13.56 -10.55
C VAL A 58 12.10 12.22 -10.59
N GLY A 59 13.43 12.26 -10.64
CA GLY A 59 14.25 11.06 -10.62
C GLY A 59 13.97 10.16 -9.42
N LYS A 60 13.92 10.75 -8.21
CA LYS A 60 13.60 10.02 -6.98
C LYS A 60 12.19 9.42 -7.00
N MET A 61 11.18 10.18 -7.48
CA MET A 61 9.81 9.67 -7.59
C MET A 61 9.73 8.48 -8.53
N LEU A 62 10.38 8.54 -9.68
CA LEU A 62 10.40 7.43 -10.65
C LEU A 62 11.10 6.20 -10.10
N ASP A 63 12.13 6.36 -9.27
CA ASP A 63 12.86 5.23 -8.67
C ASP A 63 12.04 4.41 -7.68
N ILE A 64 11.09 5.03 -6.97
CA ILE A 64 10.32 4.40 -5.91
C ILE A 64 8.87 4.08 -6.30
N THR A 65 8.49 4.34 -7.55
CA THR A 65 7.13 4.13 -8.06
C THR A 65 7.08 3.16 -9.22
N THR A 66 5.90 2.58 -9.45
CA THR A 66 5.62 1.65 -10.52
C THR A 66 4.17 1.79 -11.01
N GLY A 67 3.81 1.04 -12.03
CA GLY A 67 2.43 0.86 -12.48
C GLY A 67 1.67 2.16 -12.72
N MET A 68 0.47 2.23 -12.13
CA MET A 68 -0.48 3.32 -12.37
C MET A 68 0.05 4.66 -11.88
N PHE A 69 0.56 4.73 -10.64
CA PHE A 69 1.06 5.99 -10.10
C PHE A 69 2.20 6.56 -10.94
N ARG A 70 3.14 5.71 -11.36
CA ARG A 70 4.27 6.13 -12.18
C ARG A 70 3.79 6.75 -13.51
N ALA A 71 2.84 6.10 -14.19
CA ALA A 71 2.28 6.60 -15.45
C ALA A 71 1.55 7.95 -15.26
N GLU A 72 0.72 8.07 -14.23
CA GLU A 72 0.00 9.31 -13.90
C GLU A 72 0.96 10.44 -13.52
N PHE A 73 2.02 10.13 -12.76
CA PHE A 73 3.04 11.11 -12.39
C PHE A 73 3.85 11.59 -13.60
N GLU A 74 4.25 10.69 -14.51
CA GLU A 74 4.95 11.05 -15.74
C GLU A 74 4.10 11.95 -16.63
N ASP A 75 2.81 11.70 -16.73
CA ASP A 75 1.85 12.51 -17.50
C ASP A 75 1.62 13.89 -16.86
N ALA A 76 1.46 13.94 -15.53
CA ALA A 76 1.22 15.18 -14.80
C ALA A 76 2.50 16.02 -14.58
N ARG A 77 3.69 15.43 -14.70
CA ARG A 77 4.99 16.06 -14.39
C ARG A 77 5.18 17.44 -15.01
N PRO A 78 4.92 17.67 -16.32
CA PRO A 78 5.16 18.99 -16.92
C PRO A 78 4.36 20.09 -16.24
N THR A 79 3.11 19.81 -15.89
CA THR A 79 2.22 20.76 -15.21
C THR A 79 2.67 21.02 -13.77
N ILE A 80 3.02 19.96 -13.03
CA ILE A 80 3.49 20.08 -11.65
C ILE A 80 4.80 20.90 -11.60
N GLN A 81 5.73 20.59 -12.49
CA GLN A 81 7.02 21.30 -12.60
C GLN A 81 6.82 22.77 -12.94
N ALA A 82 6.00 23.08 -13.94
CA ALA A 82 5.71 24.45 -14.33
C ALA A 82 5.10 25.27 -13.18
N ASN A 83 4.16 24.69 -12.44
CA ASN A 83 3.56 25.36 -11.28
C ASN A 83 4.58 25.55 -10.14
N ALA A 84 5.42 24.55 -9.85
CA ALA A 84 6.45 24.66 -8.82
C ALA A 84 7.46 25.77 -9.13
N ILE A 85 7.85 25.88 -10.41
CA ILE A 85 8.78 26.95 -10.87
C ILE A 85 8.11 28.31 -10.84
N ALA A 86 6.86 28.41 -11.33
CA ALA A 86 6.15 29.70 -11.41
C ALA A 86 5.91 30.33 -10.03
N SER A 87 5.67 29.53 -9.01
CA SER A 87 5.43 30.00 -7.63
C SER A 87 6.65 29.82 -6.71
N HIS A 88 7.81 29.47 -7.22
CA HIS A 88 9.07 29.23 -6.48
C HIS A 88 8.87 28.32 -5.26
N VAL A 89 8.15 27.20 -5.45
CA VAL A 89 7.76 26.31 -4.36
C VAL A 89 8.95 25.50 -3.85
N ARG A 90 9.17 25.53 -2.53
CA ARG A 90 10.04 24.61 -1.79
C ARG A 90 9.24 23.92 -0.71
N ALA A 91 9.42 22.61 -0.59
CA ALA A 91 8.79 21.82 0.44
C ALA A 91 9.80 20.90 1.11
N THR A 92 9.69 20.77 2.42
CA THR A 92 10.53 19.88 3.24
C THR A 92 9.62 19.12 4.19
N VAL A 93 9.83 17.82 4.29
CA VAL A 93 9.10 16.97 5.24
C VAL A 93 9.67 17.15 6.63
N ASP A 94 8.81 17.44 7.59
CA ASP A 94 9.12 17.57 9.01
C ASP A 94 8.97 16.22 9.73
N SER A 95 7.93 15.45 9.37
CA SER A 95 7.70 14.10 9.88
C SER A 95 6.86 13.25 8.93
N VAL A 96 7.09 11.93 8.99
CA VAL A 96 6.31 10.91 8.30
C VAL A 96 5.95 9.81 9.29
N ASP A 97 4.69 9.43 9.35
CA ASP A 97 4.20 8.25 10.07
C ASP A 97 3.52 7.28 9.09
N CYS A 98 3.85 5.99 9.15
CA CYS A 98 3.38 5.00 8.20
C CYS A 98 2.94 3.73 8.89
N ARG A 99 1.79 3.18 8.46
CA ARG A 99 1.22 1.95 9.01
C ARG A 99 0.67 1.06 7.91
N ILE A 100 1.01 -0.22 7.94
CA ILE A 100 0.35 -1.22 7.11
C ILE A 100 -1.10 -1.35 7.55
N VAL A 101 -2.02 -1.29 6.60
CA VAL A 101 -3.47 -1.47 6.81
C VAL A 101 -3.87 -2.89 6.46
N SER A 102 -3.37 -3.42 5.35
CA SER A 102 -3.69 -4.74 4.81
C SER A 102 -2.62 -5.20 3.84
N GLY A 103 -2.68 -6.45 3.43
CA GLY A 103 -1.84 -6.98 2.38
C GLY A 103 -1.18 -8.32 2.71
N ASP A 104 -0.20 -8.67 1.90
CA ASP A 104 0.58 -9.90 1.96
C ASP A 104 2.04 -9.66 1.52
N GLU A 105 2.79 -10.72 1.22
CA GLU A 105 4.20 -10.65 0.78
C GLU A 105 4.40 -10.04 -0.63
N ALA A 106 3.33 -9.90 -1.42
CA ALA A 106 3.40 -9.38 -2.79
C ALA A 106 2.88 -7.95 -2.91
N ARG A 107 1.90 -7.59 -2.07
CA ARG A 107 1.21 -6.29 -2.12
C ARG A 107 0.72 -5.87 -0.74
N ALA A 108 0.82 -4.59 -0.42
CA ALA A 108 0.29 -4.05 0.82
C ALA A 108 -0.30 -2.66 0.62
N ASP A 109 -1.28 -2.33 1.47
CA ASP A 109 -1.81 -1.00 1.62
C ASP A 109 -1.20 -0.36 2.87
N VAL A 110 -0.64 0.83 2.70
CA VAL A 110 0.06 1.58 3.75
C VAL A 110 -0.55 2.96 3.88
N THR A 111 -0.99 3.33 5.08
CA THR A 111 -1.32 4.73 5.35
C THR A 111 -0.05 5.51 5.63
N VAL A 112 0.04 6.70 5.05
CA VAL A 112 1.20 7.59 5.15
C VAL A 112 0.72 8.98 5.54
N ASP A 113 1.04 9.39 6.76
CA ASP A 113 0.74 10.71 7.28
C ASP A 113 2.02 11.57 7.25
N VAL A 114 1.96 12.66 6.49
CA VAL A 114 3.10 13.57 6.25
C VAL A 114 2.80 14.93 6.84
N VAL A 115 3.72 15.45 7.63
CA VAL A 115 3.77 16.86 7.99
C VAL A 115 4.91 17.50 7.24
N ARG A 116 4.64 18.56 6.50
CA ARG A 116 5.66 19.27 5.72
C ARG A 116 5.53 20.78 5.85
N THR A 117 6.66 21.45 5.76
CA THR A 117 6.75 22.91 5.66
C THR A 117 6.99 23.30 4.21
N THR A 118 6.16 24.21 3.70
CA THR A 118 6.24 24.74 2.32
C THR A 118 6.46 26.23 2.35
N THR A 119 7.32 26.73 1.47
CA THR A 119 7.47 28.16 1.15
C THR A 119 7.21 28.39 -0.33
N SER A 120 6.56 29.48 -0.69
CA SER A 120 6.28 29.88 -2.07
C SER A 120 6.00 31.37 -2.16
N ASP A 121 5.90 31.91 -3.38
CA ASP A 121 5.47 33.29 -3.59
C ASP A 121 4.04 33.51 -3.07
N ASP A 122 3.15 32.50 -3.17
CA ASP A 122 1.78 32.57 -2.65
C ASP A 122 1.73 32.74 -1.11
N THR A 123 2.78 32.30 -0.42
CA THR A 123 2.91 32.51 1.03
C THR A 123 3.72 33.76 1.38
N GLY A 124 4.11 34.57 0.38
CA GLY A 124 5.02 35.70 0.57
C GLY A 124 6.41 35.26 1.06
N GLY A 125 6.83 34.03 0.72
CA GLY A 125 8.08 33.43 1.17
C GLY A 125 8.05 32.94 2.63
N MET A 126 6.92 33.08 3.34
CA MET A 126 6.80 32.61 4.73
C MET A 126 6.57 31.11 4.78
N PRO A 127 7.19 30.39 5.74
CA PRO A 127 6.95 28.97 5.95
C PRO A 127 5.49 28.71 6.35
N LYS A 128 4.86 27.71 5.69
CA LYS A 128 3.53 27.21 6.03
C LYS A 128 3.58 25.73 6.24
N THR A 129 3.18 25.26 7.42
CA THR A 129 3.06 23.84 7.73
C THR A 129 1.74 23.28 7.20
N ASN A 130 1.83 22.16 6.50
CA ASN A 130 0.70 21.45 5.93
C ASN A 130 0.76 19.97 6.35
N LYS A 131 -0.41 19.38 6.52
CA LYS A 131 -0.58 17.94 6.76
C LYS A 131 -1.21 17.29 5.55
N MET A 132 -0.74 16.11 5.20
CA MET A 132 -1.26 15.30 4.10
C MET A 132 -1.35 13.86 4.56
N SER A 133 -2.50 13.23 4.35
CA SER A 133 -2.71 11.81 4.62
C SER A 133 -2.97 11.08 3.31
N LEU A 134 -2.22 10.01 3.08
CA LEU A 134 -2.28 9.19 1.87
C LEU A 134 -2.61 7.74 2.22
N LEU A 135 -3.26 7.06 1.30
CA LEU A 135 -3.31 5.61 1.21
C LEU A 135 -2.47 5.18 0.01
N CYS A 136 -1.37 4.51 0.28
CA CYS A 136 -0.45 4.01 -0.73
C CYS A 136 -0.62 2.49 -0.89
N THR A 137 -0.81 2.03 -2.13
CA THR A 137 -0.66 0.61 -2.45
C THR A 137 0.75 0.37 -2.94
N VAL A 138 1.50 -0.47 -2.23
CA VAL A 138 2.87 -0.87 -2.57
C VAL A 138 2.89 -2.30 -3.09
N GLU A 139 3.76 -2.59 -4.04
CA GLU A 139 3.92 -3.89 -4.67
C GLU A 139 5.38 -4.34 -4.65
N ASN A 140 5.60 -5.63 -4.43
CA ASN A 140 6.92 -6.23 -4.53
C ASN A 140 7.24 -6.55 -5.98
N VAL A 141 8.11 -5.76 -6.59
CA VAL A 141 8.57 -5.93 -7.96
C VAL A 141 10.03 -6.43 -7.93
N ASN A 142 10.21 -7.73 -8.15
CA ASN A 142 11.54 -8.38 -8.15
C ASN A 142 12.35 -8.11 -6.85
N GLY A 143 11.70 -8.18 -5.70
CA GLY A 143 12.33 -7.97 -4.39
C GLY A 143 12.41 -6.49 -3.95
N ARG A 144 11.93 -5.55 -4.74
CA ARG A 144 11.81 -4.13 -4.37
C ARG A 144 10.35 -3.76 -4.15
N TRP A 145 10.06 -3.14 -3.03
CA TRP A 145 8.74 -2.58 -2.77
C TRP A 145 8.62 -1.20 -3.39
N LEU A 146 7.66 -1.03 -4.31
CA LEU A 146 7.42 0.20 -5.07
C LEU A 146 5.97 0.62 -4.95
N VAL A 147 5.70 1.93 -4.93
CA VAL A 147 4.34 2.46 -4.88
C VAL A 147 3.69 2.38 -6.26
N ASN A 148 2.61 1.62 -6.36
CA ASN A 148 1.80 1.51 -7.58
C ASN A 148 0.65 2.52 -7.60
N ARG A 149 0.10 2.88 -6.43
CA ARG A 149 -1.02 3.80 -6.31
C ARG A 149 -0.90 4.63 -5.03
N ALA A 150 -1.29 5.90 -5.11
CA ALA A 150 -1.40 6.77 -3.95
C ALA A 150 -2.66 7.63 -4.06
N GLU A 151 -3.46 7.68 -3.01
CA GLU A 151 -4.71 8.43 -2.92
C GLU A 151 -4.70 9.30 -1.67
N THR A 152 -5.21 10.51 -1.76
CA THR A 152 -5.45 11.36 -0.58
C THR A 152 -6.67 10.85 0.19
N LYS A 153 -6.56 10.88 1.51
CA LYS A 153 -7.65 10.54 2.43
C LYS A 153 -8.43 11.78 2.84
#